data_86c14bb95d24471ad73e019cc5a12d2a
#
_entry.id   86c14bb95d24471ad73e019cc5a12d2a
#
_cell.length_a   1.000
_cell.length_b   1.000
_cell.length_c   1.000
_cell.angle_alpha   90.00
_cell.angle_beta   90.00
_cell.angle_gamma   90.00
#
_symmetry.space_group_name_H-M   'P 1'
#
loop_
_entity.id
_entity.type
_entity.pdbx_description
1 polymer ?
#
loop_
_entity_poly.entity_id
_entity_poly.type
_entity_poly.pdbx_seq_one_letter_code
_entity_poly.pdbx_strand_id
1 'polypeptide(L)'
;GYDISDYYTIDEMFGDNADFEELLERAQALGIKVLMDLVVNHTSDEHSWFEKALKNPLSKYRDYYIFREGAEGQPPNNWRSYFGDSAWEPVPGEENMYYLHAFTKKQPDLNWENQEVREEIYAMINYWLEKGLGGFRIDAILNIKKRIETGHFTPDGEDGLTFIGHWILNQPGIETWLKELNDRTFKMHNSVTVAEAAVPNERLKEYIGPEGFFSMVFDFSYTDIDVPETGEWFKSSNWTWAQMRENICINQLVTQDNGWGALYLENHDQPRSVNKYIPEKDINDTSKKMLATLFMMLRGTPFIYQGQELGMTNIKMETLEDYDDIATHDQYHRAILAGFTDEEAFSAVNRRSRDNSRTPMQWDDSKNAGFSLAEKTWLKVNPNYTEINAGKEKNNPLSLLNYYKQLIELRKDSIYKDVIVYGRFVPVKEANTNVIIYERILDHKRILVGINFTDEKQAVSLDPDYNKFVIGNYTQSNIITEEIHYLQPYESVVLANYEGELK
;
A
#
# COMPACT_ATOMS: atom_id res chain seq x y z
N GLY A 1 -15.58 0.95 -2.67
CA GLY A 1 -15.12 2.25 -2.22
C GLY A 1 -14.19 2.90 -3.22
N TYR A 2 -13.69 4.06 -2.98
CA TYR A 2 -12.93 4.93 -3.89
C TYR A 2 -13.77 5.62 -4.99
N ASP A 3 -15.06 5.45 -5.00
CA ASP A 3 -16.01 6.21 -5.82
C ASP A 3 -16.81 7.14 -4.89
N ILE A 4 -16.25 8.32 -4.62
CA ILE A 4 -16.79 9.24 -3.63
C ILE A 4 -18.03 9.97 -4.17
N SER A 5 -19.19 9.73 -3.57
CA SER A 5 -20.47 10.36 -3.94
C SER A 5 -20.70 11.71 -3.25
N ASP A 6 -20.10 11.91 -2.08
CA ASP A 6 -20.13 13.18 -1.33
C ASP A 6 -18.84 13.32 -0.52
N TYR A 7 -18.12 14.43 -0.70
CA TYR A 7 -16.88 14.72 0.01
C TYR A 7 -17.07 15.23 1.45
N TYR A 8 -18.27 15.53 1.88
CA TYR A 8 -18.55 16.20 3.16
C TYR A 8 -19.35 15.35 4.14
N THR A 9 -19.79 14.17 3.72
CA THR A 9 -20.60 13.26 4.56
C THR A 9 -19.93 11.90 4.72
N ILE A 10 -20.12 11.31 5.89
CA ILE A 10 -19.76 9.91 6.15
C ILE A 10 -20.89 9.03 5.62
N ASP A 11 -20.53 7.92 4.96
CA ASP A 11 -21.49 6.94 4.47
C ASP A 11 -22.28 6.34 5.63
N GLU A 12 -23.62 6.23 5.46
CA GLU A 12 -24.54 5.73 6.48
C GLU A 12 -24.21 4.33 7.00
N MET A 13 -23.49 3.52 6.22
CA MET A 13 -22.99 2.21 6.64
C MET A 13 -22.05 2.31 7.85
N PHE A 14 -21.30 3.42 7.98
CA PHE A 14 -20.31 3.64 9.04
C PHE A 14 -20.81 4.58 10.13
N GLY A 15 -21.96 5.22 9.96
CA GLY A 15 -22.52 6.20 10.86
C GLY A 15 -22.75 7.55 10.18
N ASP A 16 -22.59 8.64 10.92
CA ASP A 16 -22.74 10.00 10.41
C ASP A 16 -21.53 10.88 10.77
N ASN A 17 -21.60 12.15 10.40
CA ASN A 17 -20.51 13.10 10.71
C ASN A 17 -20.31 13.29 12.23
N ALA A 18 -21.36 13.17 13.04
CA ALA A 18 -21.22 13.29 14.51
C ALA A 18 -20.48 12.08 15.09
N ASP A 19 -20.75 10.87 14.60
CA ASP A 19 -20.02 9.66 14.98
C ASP A 19 -18.52 9.78 14.62
N PHE A 20 -18.22 10.35 13.45
CA PHE A 20 -16.84 10.56 13.03
C PHE A 20 -16.14 11.64 13.86
N GLU A 21 -16.82 12.74 14.20
CA GLU A 21 -16.28 13.76 15.10
C GLU A 21 -16.00 13.19 16.50
N GLU A 22 -16.89 12.35 17.04
CA GLU A 22 -16.65 11.63 18.30
C GLU A 22 -15.43 10.71 18.21
N LEU A 23 -15.24 10.01 17.07
CA LEU A 23 -14.04 9.20 16.84
C LEU A 23 -12.77 10.06 16.91
N LEU A 24 -12.75 11.23 16.24
CA LEU A 24 -11.60 12.13 16.25
C LEU A 24 -11.27 12.63 17.68
N GLU A 25 -12.28 13.03 18.44
CA GLU A 25 -12.12 13.48 19.82
C GLU A 25 -11.56 12.38 20.73
N ARG A 26 -12.12 11.16 20.64
CA ARG A 26 -11.66 10.01 21.44
C ARG A 26 -10.24 9.57 21.07
N ALA A 27 -9.92 9.54 19.78
CA ALA A 27 -8.58 9.23 19.29
C ALA A 27 -7.57 10.26 19.79
N GLN A 28 -7.89 11.55 19.70
CA GLN A 28 -7.04 12.64 20.19
C GLN A 28 -6.78 12.54 21.71
N ALA A 29 -7.80 12.20 22.50
CA ALA A 29 -7.65 11.99 23.94
C ALA A 29 -6.68 10.86 24.28
N LEU A 30 -6.50 9.90 23.39
CA LEU A 30 -5.54 8.79 23.50
C LEU A 30 -4.19 9.10 22.82
N GLY A 31 -4.00 10.31 22.28
CA GLY A 31 -2.80 10.69 21.54
C GLY A 31 -2.69 10.03 20.15
N ILE A 32 -3.80 9.54 19.61
CA ILE A 32 -3.88 8.89 18.29
C ILE A 32 -4.36 9.92 17.25
N LYS A 33 -3.69 9.99 16.11
CA LYS A 33 -4.12 10.77 14.95
C LYS A 33 -4.85 9.86 13.96
N VAL A 34 -6.02 10.29 13.52
CA VAL A 34 -6.79 9.62 12.46
C VAL A 34 -6.42 10.25 11.12
N LEU A 35 -6.16 9.43 10.12
CA LEU A 35 -5.97 9.86 8.73
C LEU A 35 -7.13 9.31 7.90
N MET A 36 -7.64 10.11 6.96
CA MET A 36 -8.59 9.65 5.95
C MET A 36 -7.89 9.32 4.64
N ASP A 37 -8.54 8.50 3.84
CA ASP A 37 -8.16 8.34 2.44
C ASP A 37 -8.68 9.53 1.62
N LEU A 38 -7.82 10.13 0.80
CA LEU A 38 -8.12 11.28 -0.04
C LEU A 38 -8.15 10.85 -1.50
N VAL A 39 -9.34 10.79 -2.08
CA VAL A 39 -9.57 10.41 -3.47
C VAL A 39 -9.93 11.63 -4.28
N VAL A 40 -8.98 12.13 -5.08
CA VAL A 40 -9.15 13.40 -5.82
C VAL A 40 -8.81 13.31 -7.31
N ASN A 41 -8.46 12.12 -7.80
CA ASN A 41 -8.33 11.91 -9.24
C ASN A 41 -9.69 11.83 -9.93
N HIS A 42 -10.71 11.30 -9.26
CA HIS A 42 -12.05 11.03 -9.78
C HIS A 42 -13.10 11.18 -8.66
N THR A 43 -14.37 11.18 -9.03
CA THR A 43 -15.50 11.04 -8.09
C THR A 43 -16.30 9.78 -8.42
N SER A 44 -17.35 9.49 -7.63
CA SER A 44 -18.40 8.58 -8.10
C SER A 44 -19.15 9.17 -9.28
N ASP A 45 -19.72 8.31 -10.13
CA ASP A 45 -20.72 8.70 -11.13
C ASP A 45 -22.04 9.16 -10.47
N GLU A 46 -22.24 8.86 -9.19
CA GLU A 46 -23.36 9.33 -8.36
C GLU A 46 -23.06 10.67 -7.65
N HIS A 47 -21.85 11.24 -7.84
CA HIS A 47 -21.53 12.55 -7.24
C HIS A 47 -22.36 13.66 -7.88
N SER A 48 -22.86 14.58 -7.05
CA SER A 48 -23.75 15.65 -7.51
C SER A 48 -23.15 16.52 -8.64
N TRP A 49 -21.85 16.65 -8.73
CA TRP A 49 -21.18 17.37 -9.82
C TRP A 49 -21.31 16.59 -11.14
N PHE A 50 -21.12 15.27 -11.12
CA PHE A 50 -21.22 14.46 -12.34
C PHE A 50 -22.65 14.36 -12.84
N GLU A 51 -23.63 14.17 -11.93
CA GLU A 51 -25.03 14.23 -12.30
C GLU A 51 -25.44 15.56 -12.98
N LYS A 52 -24.96 16.69 -12.44
CA LYS A 52 -25.20 18.02 -13.04
C LYS A 52 -24.52 18.18 -14.38
N ALA A 53 -23.30 17.60 -14.55
CA ALA A 53 -22.58 17.60 -15.81
C ALA A 53 -23.33 16.82 -16.90
N LEU A 54 -23.95 15.69 -16.56
CA LEU A 54 -24.76 14.91 -17.49
C LEU A 54 -26.12 15.55 -17.80
N LYS A 55 -26.79 16.12 -16.79
CA LYS A 55 -28.11 16.77 -16.95
C LYS A 55 -28.08 18.03 -17.82
N ASN A 56 -26.97 18.78 -17.80
CA ASN A 56 -26.84 20.02 -18.53
C ASN A 56 -25.40 20.20 -19.08
N PRO A 57 -25.16 19.87 -20.36
CA PRO A 57 -23.85 20.04 -21.00
C PRO A 57 -23.30 21.49 -21.01
N LEU A 58 -24.16 22.49 -20.76
CA LEU A 58 -23.77 23.90 -20.67
C LEU A 58 -23.50 24.36 -19.23
N SER A 59 -23.63 23.48 -18.23
CA SER A 59 -23.32 23.80 -16.85
C SER A 59 -21.82 23.89 -16.60
N LYS A 60 -21.41 24.67 -15.59
CA LYS A 60 -19.98 24.71 -15.17
C LYS A 60 -19.45 23.32 -14.81
N TYR A 61 -20.31 22.42 -14.33
CA TYR A 61 -19.94 21.07 -13.92
C TYR A 61 -19.49 20.18 -15.09
N ARG A 62 -19.84 20.53 -16.34
CA ARG A 62 -19.33 19.84 -17.53
C ARG A 62 -17.80 19.92 -17.60
N ASP A 63 -17.22 21.07 -17.26
CA ASP A 63 -15.79 21.30 -17.26
C ASP A 63 -15.08 20.75 -16.01
N TYR A 64 -15.84 20.20 -15.03
CA TYR A 64 -15.26 19.53 -13.88
C TYR A 64 -14.72 18.13 -14.23
N TYR A 65 -15.18 17.55 -15.33
CA TYR A 65 -14.80 16.24 -15.83
C TYR A 65 -14.24 16.33 -17.25
N ILE A 66 -13.69 15.22 -17.73
CA ILE A 66 -13.06 15.17 -19.05
C ILE A 66 -14.02 14.48 -20.02
N PHE A 67 -14.67 15.30 -20.86
CA PHE A 67 -15.52 14.82 -21.95
C PHE A 67 -14.83 15.06 -23.30
N ARG A 68 -14.94 14.10 -24.22
CA ARG A 68 -14.41 14.20 -25.59
C ARG A 68 -15.34 13.57 -26.60
N GLU A 69 -15.36 14.17 -27.80
CA GLU A 69 -16.04 13.55 -28.94
C GLU A 69 -15.20 12.40 -29.48
N GLY A 70 -15.85 11.29 -29.73
CA GLY A 70 -15.33 10.19 -30.52
C GLY A 70 -15.62 10.35 -32.00
N ALA A 71 -15.30 9.35 -32.80
CA ALA A 71 -15.57 9.35 -34.23
C ALA A 71 -16.23 8.04 -34.65
N GLU A 72 -17.25 8.11 -35.51
CA GLU A 72 -17.92 6.92 -36.11
C GLU A 72 -18.41 5.89 -35.06
N GLY A 73 -18.87 6.38 -33.91
CA GLY A 73 -19.33 5.53 -32.79
C GLY A 73 -18.21 4.86 -32.01
N GLN A 74 -16.97 5.24 -32.25
CA GLN A 74 -15.79 4.77 -31.50
C GLN A 74 -15.32 5.83 -30.50
N PRO A 75 -14.72 5.42 -29.38
CA PRO A 75 -14.16 6.35 -28.42
C PRO A 75 -13.01 7.21 -29.00
N PRO A 76 -12.64 8.32 -28.36
CA PRO A 76 -11.58 9.25 -28.83
C PRO A 76 -10.24 8.56 -29.11
N ASN A 77 -9.95 7.48 -28.42
CA ASN A 77 -8.75 6.65 -28.58
C ASN A 77 -8.96 5.25 -28.00
N ASN A 78 -7.97 4.36 -28.17
CA ASN A 78 -8.00 2.99 -27.66
C ASN A 78 -7.26 2.84 -26.29
N TRP A 79 -7.46 3.74 -25.37
CA TRP A 79 -6.89 3.60 -24.04
C TRP A 79 -7.59 2.53 -23.20
N ARG A 80 -6.78 1.69 -22.53
CA ARG A 80 -7.22 0.74 -21.51
C ARG A 80 -7.10 1.36 -20.14
N SER A 81 -8.15 1.25 -19.33
CA SER A 81 -8.17 1.67 -17.94
C SER A 81 -7.26 0.79 -17.04
N TYR A 82 -7.04 1.18 -15.79
CA TYR A 82 -6.27 0.39 -14.82
C TYR A 82 -6.91 -0.97 -14.51
N PHE A 83 -8.22 -1.08 -14.64
CA PHE A 83 -8.98 -2.30 -14.33
C PHE A 83 -9.49 -3.04 -15.58
N GLY A 84 -8.89 -2.74 -16.73
CA GLY A 84 -9.28 -3.35 -18.01
C GLY A 84 -10.34 -2.54 -18.75
N ASP A 85 -10.71 -3.02 -19.93
CA ASP A 85 -11.64 -2.36 -20.84
C ASP A 85 -11.24 -0.93 -21.29
N SER A 86 -12.08 -0.28 -22.09
CA SER A 86 -11.87 1.08 -22.54
C SER A 86 -11.84 2.06 -21.36
N ALA A 87 -10.95 3.06 -21.40
CA ALA A 87 -10.94 4.18 -20.47
C ALA A 87 -12.00 5.26 -20.78
N TRP A 88 -12.82 5.04 -21.78
CA TRP A 88 -13.86 5.93 -22.25
C TRP A 88 -15.23 5.28 -22.21
N GLU A 89 -16.20 5.88 -21.54
CA GLU A 89 -17.59 5.42 -21.48
C GLU A 89 -18.49 6.39 -22.24
N PRO A 90 -19.43 5.89 -23.10
CA PRO A 90 -20.39 6.74 -23.80
C PRO A 90 -21.27 7.55 -22.84
N VAL A 91 -21.49 8.83 -23.16
CA VAL A 91 -22.40 9.68 -22.38
C VAL A 91 -23.85 9.35 -22.74
N PRO A 92 -24.70 8.96 -21.79
CA PRO A 92 -26.09 8.65 -22.08
C PRO A 92 -26.84 9.82 -22.73
N GLY A 93 -27.43 9.57 -23.91
CA GLY A 93 -28.22 10.57 -24.64
C GLY A 93 -27.42 11.60 -25.47
N GLU A 94 -26.10 11.49 -25.53
CA GLU A 94 -25.26 12.34 -26.37
C GLU A 94 -24.52 11.47 -27.42
N GLU A 95 -24.83 11.69 -28.69
CA GLU A 95 -24.21 10.93 -29.77
C GLU A 95 -22.70 11.24 -29.86
N ASN A 96 -21.88 10.20 -29.95
CA ASN A 96 -20.41 10.26 -30.04
C ASN A 96 -19.70 11.01 -28.93
N MET A 97 -20.33 11.31 -27.80
CA MET A 97 -19.69 11.92 -26.64
C MET A 97 -19.31 10.86 -25.62
N TYR A 98 -18.11 10.98 -25.07
CA TYR A 98 -17.55 10.05 -24.08
C TYR A 98 -16.98 10.82 -22.90
N TYR A 99 -17.01 10.20 -21.68
CA TYR A 99 -16.27 10.69 -20.53
C TYR A 99 -15.11 9.76 -20.20
N LEU A 100 -14.04 10.35 -19.65
CA LEU A 100 -12.83 9.62 -19.25
C LEU A 100 -12.98 9.02 -17.87
N HIS A 101 -12.52 7.78 -17.70
CA HIS A 101 -12.29 7.14 -16.42
C HIS A 101 -11.00 6.32 -16.45
N ALA A 102 -10.02 6.71 -15.65
CA ALA A 102 -8.77 5.96 -15.57
C ALA A 102 -8.94 4.59 -14.91
N PHE A 103 -9.92 4.45 -14.02
CA PHE A 103 -10.23 3.24 -13.27
C PHE A 103 -11.50 2.57 -13.80
N THR A 104 -12.65 2.77 -13.16
CA THR A 104 -13.90 2.19 -13.65
C THR A 104 -14.83 3.25 -14.20
N LYS A 105 -15.82 2.83 -15.01
CA LYS A 105 -16.87 3.73 -15.52
C LYS A 105 -17.67 4.43 -14.40
N LYS A 106 -17.67 3.86 -13.19
CA LYS A 106 -18.28 4.48 -12.01
C LYS A 106 -17.38 5.53 -11.34
N GLN A 107 -16.19 5.78 -11.88
CA GLN A 107 -15.19 6.69 -11.34
C GLN A 107 -14.74 7.70 -12.40
N PRO A 108 -15.64 8.63 -12.85
CA PRO A 108 -15.31 9.63 -13.85
C PRO A 108 -14.18 10.57 -13.36
N ASP A 109 -13.18 10.77 -14.21
CA ASP A 109 -11.97 11.52 -13.88
C ASP A 109 -12.21 13.03 -13.81
N LEU A 110 -11.73 13.65 -12.74
CA LEU A 110 -11.77 15.10 -12.56
C LEU A 110 -10.78 15.84 -13.47
N ASN A 111 -11.20 17.00 -13.95
CA ASN A 111 -10.41 17.91 -14.77
C ASN A 111 -9.61 18.89 -13.89
N TRP A 112 -8.42 18.52 -13.46
CA TRP A 112 -7.55 19.37 -12.64
C TRP A 112 -7.00 20.60 -13.36
N GLU A 113 -7.11 20.71 -14.69
CA GLU A 113 -6.83 21.97 -15.41
C GLU A 113 -7.84 23.06 -15.01
N ASN A 114 -9.07 22.68 -14.61
CA ASN A 114 -10.08 23.59 -14.13
C ASN A 114 -9.74 24.09 -12.71
N GLN A 115 -9.54 25.39 -12.57
CA GLN A 115 -9.23 26.01 -11.28
C GLN A 115 -10.36 25.83 -10.26
N GLU A 116 -11.63 25.88 -10.67
CA GLU A 116 -12.76 25.70 -9.75
C GLU A 116 -12.75 24.31 -9.11
N VAL A 117 -12.36 23.27 -9.86
CA VAL A 117 -12.20 21.91 -9.31
C VAL A 117 -11.15 21.89 -8.21
N ARG A 118 -9.99 22.52 -8.45
CA ARG A 118 -8.93 22.58 -7.44
C ARG A 118 -9.38 23.33 -6.18
N GLU A 119 -10.10 24.45 -6.34
CA GLU A 119 -10.65 25.21 -5.20
C GLU A 119 -11.63 24.38 -4.35
N GLU A 120 -12.54 23.65 -4.99
CA GLU A 120 -13.48 22.77 -4.31
C GLU A 120 -12.74 21.65 -3.53
N ILE A 121 -11.70 21.05 -4.13
CA ILE A 121 -10.88 20.02 -3.48
C ILE A 121 -10.13 20.63 -2.27
N TYR A 122 -9.53 21.81 -2.41
CA TYR A 122 -8.83 22.44 -1.27
C TYR A 122 -9.78 22.83 -0.14
N ALA A 123 -10.98 23.30 -0.48
CA ALA A 123 -12.01 23.60 0.52
C ALA A 123 -12.43 22.34 1.30
N MET A 124 -12.64 21.22 0.62
CA MET A 124 -12.98 19.93 1.22
C MET A 124 -11.86 19.43 2.16
N ILE A 125 -10.61 19.47 1.71
CA ILE A 125 -9.47 19.03 2.54
C ILE A 125 -9.39 19.87 3.82
N ASN A 126 -9.47 21.20 3.70
CA ASN A 126 -9.42 22.10 4.85
C ASN A 126 -10.60 21.86 5.81
N TYR A 127 -11.81 21.61 5.30
CA TYR A 127 -12.96 21.25 6.12
C TYR A 127 -12.70 20.10 7.08
N TRP A 128 -12.10 19.00 6.60
CA TRP A 128 -11.78 17.85 7.45
C TRP A 128 -10.61 18.11 8.40
N LEU A 129 -9.58 18.85 7.94
CA LEU A 129 -8.46 19.22 8.80
C LEU A 129 -8.89 20.15 9.94
N GLU A 130 -9.80 21.09 9.69
CA GLU A 130 -10.39 21.99 10.70
C GLU A 130 -11.21 21.22 11.75
N LYS A 131 -11.80 20.08 11.39
CA LYS A 131 -12.48 19.18 12.33
C LYS A 131 -11.52 18.34 13.21
N GLY A 132 -10.22 18.46 13.03
CA GLY A 132 -9.23 17.77 13.86
C GLY A 132 -8.65 16.49 13.24
N LEU A 133 -8.91 16.24 11.94
CA LEU A 133 -8.27 15.16 11.22
C LEU A 133 -6.74 15.33 11.24
N GLY A 134 -5.99 14.25 11.46
CA GLY A 134 -4.53 14.28 11.54
C GLY A 134 -3.82 14.41 10.21
N GLY A 135 -4.51 14.11 9.12
CA GLY A 135 -3.97 14.15 7.75
C GLY A 135 -4.61 13.14 6.83
N PHE A 136 -3.91 12.80 5.74
CA PHE A 136 -4.46 11.96 4.68
C PHE A 136 -3.47 10.91 4.14
N ARG A 137 -3.99 9.74 3.78
CA ARG A 137 -3.42 8.88 2.74
C ARG A 137 -4.00 9.37 1.42
N ILE A 138 -3.17 9.61 0.42
CA ILE A 138 -3.59 10.26 -0.82
C ILE A 138 -3.53 9.25 -1.96
N ASP A 139 -4.71 8.93 -2.47
CA ASP A 139 -4.94 7.93 -3.51
C ASP A 139 -4.54 8.44 -4.89
N ALA A 140 -3.85 7.62 -5.66
CA ALA A 140 -3.58 7.79 -7.10
C ALA A 140 -3.19 9.22 -7.52
N ILE A 141 -2.49 9.96 -6.66
CA ILE A 141 -2.24 11.40 -6.82
C ILE A 141 -1.40 11.73 -8.06
N LEU A 142 -0.61 10.80 -8.56
CA LEU A 142 0.19 11.01 -9.77
C LEU A 142 -0.64 11.00 -11.05
N ASN A 143 -1.92 10.65 -10.99
CA ASN A 143 -2.82 10.59 -12.13
C ASN A 143 -3.64 11.88 -12.36
N ILE A 144 -3.55 12.87 -11.48
CA ILE A 144 -4.38 14.09 -11.58
C ILE A 144 -4.09 14.92 -12.82
N LYS A 145 -2.85 14.90 -13.33
CA LYS A 145 -2.50 15.60 -14.58
C LYS A 145 -2.55 14.64 -15.76
N LYS A 146 -3.28 15.06 -16.80
CA LYS A 146 -3.58 14.22 -17.96
C LYS A 146 -3.18 14.90 -19.25
N ARG A 147 -2.48 14.17 -20.11
CA ARG A 147 -2.18 14.58 -21.49
C ARG A 147 -3.16 13.88 -22.43
N ILE A 148 -4.28 14.54 -22.69
CA ILE A 148 -5.34 13.97 -23.53
C ILE A 148 -4.94 14.02 -25.00
N GLU A 149 -4.80 12.86 -25.60
CA GLU A 149 -4.50 12.68 -27.03
C GLU A 149 -5.60 11.84 -27.69
N THR A 150 -5.91 12.15 -28.95
CA THR A 150 -6.88 11.42 -29.76
C THR A 150 -6.18 10.57 -30.82
N GLY A 151 -6.85 9.51 -31.27
CA GLY A 151 -6.33 8.63 -32.32
C GLY A 151 -6.14 7.20 -31.84
N HIS A 152 -5.57 6.38 -32.71
CA HIS A 152 -5.32 4.96 -32.40
C HIS A 152 -3.83 4.79 -32.10
N PHE A 153 -3.54 4.25 -30.92
CA PHE A 153 -2.17 3.96 -30.45
C PHE A 153 -1.87 2.48 -30.66
N THR A 154 -0.57 2.15 -30.71
CA THR A 154 -0.14 0.75 -30.79
C THR A 154 -0.56 -0.01 -29.54
N PRO A 155 -1.34 -1.07 -29.67
CA PRO A 155 -1.75 -1.89 -28.52
C PRO A 155 -0.54 -2.46 -27.79
N ASP A 156 -0.64 -2.54 -26.46
CA ASP A 156 0.37 -3.14 -25.59
C ASP A 156 -0.09 -4.48 -24.96
N GLY A 157 -1.24 -4.99 -25.41
CA GLY A 157 -1.82 -6.27 -25.01
C GLY A 157 -2.65 -6.91 -26.15
N GLU A 158 -3.11 -8.13 -25.93
CA GLU A 158 -3.91 -8.91 -26.89
C GLU A 158 -5.36 -8.38 -27.01
N ASP A 159 -5.77 -7.48 -26.13
CA ASP A 159 -7.08 -6.83 -26.11
C ASP A 159 -7.24 -5.70 -27.14
N GLY A 160 -6.18 -5.35 -27.87
CA GLY A 160 -6.16 -4.27 -28.84
C GLY A 160 -6.14 -2.86 -28.25
N LEU A 161 -5.98 -2.74 -26.94
CA LEU A 161 -5.93 -1.48 -26.21
C LEU A 161 -4.48 -1.13 -25.81
N THR A 162 -4.29 0.12 -25.36
CA THR A 162 -3.01 0.59 -24.84
C THR A 162 -3.22 1.21 -23.46
N PHE A 163 -2.32 0.93 -22.53
CA PHE A 163 -2.44 1.33 -21.14
C PHE A 163 -2.45 2.85 -20.97
N ILE A 164 -3.51 3.40 -20.37
CA ILE A 164 -3.70 4.83 -20.16
C ILE A 164 -2.58 5.50 -19.35
N GLY A 165 -1.91 4.75 -18.46
CA GLY A 165 -0.86 5.26 -17.59
C GLY A 165 0.24 6.04 -18.31
N HIS A 166 0.55 5.71 -19.58
CA HIS A 166 1.52 6.44 -20.38
C HIS A 166 1.18 7.94 -20.58
N TRP A 167 -0.08 8.31 -20.45
CA TRP A 167 -0.59 9.67 -20.65
C TRP A 167 -1.07 10.37 -19.39
N ILE A 168 -1.20 9.65 -18.28
CA ILE A 168 -1.72 10.24 -17.04
C ILE A 168 -0.82 10.07 -15.84
N LEU A 169 0.10 9.09 -15.84
CA LEU A 169 0.97 8.86 -14.71
C LEU A 169 2.12 9.85 -14.66
N ASN A 170 2.20 10.63 -13.59
CA ASN A 170 3.30 11.57 -13.30
C ASN A 170 3.68 12.49 -14.46
N GLN A 171 2.68 13.08 -15.14
CA GLN A 171 2.90 13.92 -16.31
C GLN A 171 3.63 15.22 -15.96
N PRO A 172 4.51 15.74 -16.85
CA PRO A 172 5.23 16.99 -16.64
C PRO A 172 4.30 18.16 -16.29
N GLY A 173 4.68 18.94 -15.27
CA GLY A 173 3.90 20.07 -14.75
C GLY A 173 2.93 19.71 -13.62
N ILE A 174 2.81 18.42 -13.24
CA ILE A 174 2.01 17.99 -12.09
C ILE A 174 2.51 18.61 -10.78
N GLU A 175 3.80 18.83 -10.67
CA GLU A 175 4.48 19.41 -9.50
C GLU A 175 3.93 20.79 -9.13
N THR A 176 3.44 21.55 -10.09
CA THR A 176 2.78 22.83 -9.83
C THR A 176 1.51 22.64 -8.99
N TRP A 177 0.70 21.66 -9.35
CA TRP A 177 -0.55 21.37 -8.61
C TRP A 177 -0.29 20.69 -7.27
N LEU A 178 0.71 19.79 -7.20
CA LEU A 178 1.09 19.17 -5.95
C LEU A 178 1.62 20.20 -4.94
N LYS A 179 2.41 21.17 -5.43
CA LYS A 179 2.86 22.29 -4.59
C LYS A 179 1.70 23.19 -4.15
N GLU A 180 0.81 23.56 -5.06
CA GLU A 180 -0.38 24.36 -4.76
C GLU A 180 -1.26 23.65 -3.71
N LEU A 181 -1.51 22.36 -3.90
CA LEU A 181 -2.25 21.51 -2.97
C LEU A 181 -1.62 21.55 -1.57
N ASN A 182 -0.33 21.27 -1.46
CA ASN A 182 0.38 21.28 -0.18
C ASN A 182 0.35 22.65 0.49
N ASP A 183 0.69 23.71 -0.23
CA ASP A 183 0.77 25.09 0.31
C ASP A 183 -0.59 25.60 0.80
N ARG A 184 -1.70 25.19 0.15
CA ARG A 184 -3.07 25.65 0.44
C ARG A 184 -3.84 24.78 1.42
N THR A 185 -3.31 23.60 1.77
CA THR A 185 -4.00 22.66 2.66
C THR A 185 -3.06 22.08 3.72
N PHE A 186 -2.29 21.07 3.43
CA PHE A 186 -1.55 20.26 4.40
C PHE A 186 -0.56 21.06 5.24
N LYS A 187 0.20 21.94 4.60
CA LYS A 187 1.20 22.80 5.24
C LYS A 187 0.58 23.77 6.24
N MET A 188 -0.63 24.29 5.94
CA MET A 188 -1.34 25.24 6.81
C MET A 188 -1.76 24.59 8.14
N HIS A 189 -2.04 23.29 8.13
CA HIS A 189 -2.52 22.53 9.29
C HIS A 189 -1.44 21.67 9.95
N ASN A 190 -0.20 21.68 9.44
CA ASN A 190 0.88 20.78 9.88
C ASN A 190 0.42 19.33 9.93
N SER A 191 -0.33 18.90 8.92
CA SER A 191 -0.92 17.57 8.84
C SER A 191 0.06 16.54 8.28
N VAL A 192 -0.14 15.27 8.63
CA VAL A 192 0.64 14.16 8.08
C VAL A 192 0.01 13.70 6.77
N THR A 193 0.85 13.51 5.76
CA THR A 193 0.41 12.98 4.46
C THR A 193 1.27 11.79 4.05
N VAL A 194 0.62 10.77 3.51
CA VAL A 194 1.29 9.66 2.85
C VAL A 194 0.66 9.44 1.47
N ALA A 195 1.45 9.61 0.42
CA ALA A 195 0.94 9.52 -0.94
C ALA A 195 1.17 8.13 -1.55
N GLU A 196 0.16 7.65 -2.24
CA GLU A 196 0.30 6.54 -3.17
C GLU A 196 0.92 7.05 -4.46
N ALA A 197 2.25 6.99 -4.53
CA ALA A 197 3.02 7.62 -5.59
C ALA A 197 4.29 6.83 -5.89
N ALA A 198 4.35 6.17 -7.06
CA ALA A 198 5.57 5.56 -7.57
C ALA A 198 6.49 6.66 -8.14
N VAL A 199 7.36 7.18 -7.28
CA VAL A 199 8.26 8.29 -7.61
C VAL A 199 9.64 7.75 -7.95
N PRO A 200 10.25 8.11 -9.10
CA PRO A 200 11.64 7.79 -9.38
C PRO A 200 12.58 8.34 -8.31
N ASN A 201 13.60 7.55 -7.94
CA ASN A 201 14.53 7.88 -6.85
C ASN A 201 15.20 9.25 -6.99
N GLU A 202 15.54 9.67 -8.21
CA GLU A 202 16.16 10.96 -8.52
C GLU A 202 15.22 12.16 -8.27
N ARG A 203 13.90 11.91 -8.27
CA ARG A 203 12.87 12.93 -7.99
C ARG A 203 12.32 12.87 -6.56
N LEU A 204 12.67 11.84 -5.79
CA LEU A 204 12.07 11.60 -4.47
C LEU A 204 12.17 12.82 -3.53
N LYS A 205 13.28 13.58 -3.61
CA LYS A 205 13.48 14.81 -2.84
C LYS A 205 12.40 15.88 -3.06
N GLU A 206 11.82 15.94 -4.27
CA GLU A 206 10.73 16.88 -4.58
C GLU A 206 9.44 16.48 -3.84
N TYR A 207 9.27 15.21 -3.55
CA TYR A 207 8.05 14.65 -2.98
C TYR A 207 8.05 14.60 -1.45
N ILE A 208 9.17 14.21 -0.81
CA ILE A 208 9.21 13.93 0.63
C ILE A 208 10.25 14.75 1.43
N GLY A 209 10.96 15.65 0.79
CA GLY A 209 11.95 16.50 1.47
C GLY A 209 11.29 17.53 2.39
N PRO A 210 12.10 18.37 3.08
CA PRO A 210 11.59 19.45 3.95
C PRO A 210 10.65 20.43 3.22
N GLU A 211 10.87 20.62 1.93
CA GLU A 211 9.99 21.41 1.03
C GLU A 211 9.19 20.50 0.07
N GLY A 212 9.10 19.22 0.39
CA GLY A 212 8.38 18.23 -0.41
C GLY A 212 6.87 18.41 -0.37
N PHE A 213 6.19 17.78 -1.32
CA PHE A 213 4.74 17.87 -1.43
C PHE A 213 4.02 17.10 -0.34
N PHE A 214 4.64 16.02 0.17
CA PHE A 214 4.06 15.10 1.15
C PHE A 214 5.05 14.77 2.27
N SER A 215 4.53 14.31 3.40
CA SER A 215 5.37 13.83 4.51
C SER A 215 6.10 12.54 4.14
N MET A 216 5.43 11.65 3.40
CA MET A 216 5.92 10.32 3.00
C MET A 216 5.28 9.90 1.66
N VAL A 217 5.93 8.96 0.97
CA VAL A 217 5.36 8.18 -0.13
C VAL A 217 5.53 6.69 0.15
N PHE A 218 4.61 5.88 -0.33
CA PHE A 218 4.74 4.43 -0.31
C PHE A 218 5.76 3.97 -1.37
N ASP A 219 6.58 3.00 -1.01
CA ASP A 219 7.54 2.39 -1.94
C ASP A 219 6.99 1.07 -2.50
N PHE A 220 6.79 1.04 -3.81
CA PHE A 220 6.31 -0.14 -4.53
C PHE A 220 7.44 -1.07 -5.00
N SER A 221 8.70 -0.65 -4.91
CA SER A 221 9.84 -1.38 -5.47
C SER A 221 10.02 -2.80 -4.90
N TYR A 222 9.64 -3.00 -3.64
CA TYR A 222 9.69 -4.31 -2.99
C TYR A 222 8.29 -4.91 -2.72
N THR A 223 7.23 -4.12 -2.77
CA THR A 223 5.87 -4.63 -2.57
C THR A 223 5.21 -5.11 -3.87
N ASP A 224 5.57 -4.54 -5.02
CA ASP A 224 5.16 -5.01 -6.34
C ASP A 224 6.24 -5.82 -7.06
N ILE A 225 7.23 -6.34 -6.33
CA ILE A 225 8.33 -7.11 -6.88
C ILE A 225 7.90 -8.37 -7.67
N ASP A 226 6.71 -8.88 -7.36
CA ASP A 226 6.08 -10.02 -8.04
C ASP A 226 5.26 -9.62 -9.29
N VAL A 227 5.14 -8.31 -9.58
CA VAL A 227 4.40 -7.78 -10.73
C VAL A 227 5.38 -7.40 -11.84
N PRO A 228 5.19 -7.89 -13.09
CA PRO A 228 5.97 -7.42 -14.23
C PRO A 228 5.71 -5.94 -14.55
N GLU A 229 6.67 -5.27 -15.19
CA GLU A 229 6.54 -3.86 -15.63
C GLU A 229 5.32 -3.60 -16.53
N THR A 230 4.82 -4.64 -17.20
CA THR A 230 3.62 -4.57 -18.03
C THR A 230 2.31 -4.47 -17.22
N GLY A 231 2.37 -4.61 -15.89
CA GLY A 231 1.19 -4.64 -15.01
C GLY A 231 0.34 -5.91 -15.09
N GLU A 232 0.75 -6.89 -15.89
CA GLU A 232 0.05 -8.16 -16.09
C GLU A 232 0.45 -9.16 -14.99
N TRP A 233 -0.05 -8.95 -13.77
CA TRP A 233 0.36 -9.74 -12.62
C TRP A 233 -0.03 -11.22 -12.67
N PHE A 234 -0.88 -11.63 -13.62
CA PHE A 234 -1.11 -13.05 -13.89
C PHE A 234 0.17 -13.76 -14.42
N LYS A 235 1.09 -13.03 -15.06
CA LYS A 235 2.37 -13.59 -15.55
C LYS A 235 3.39 -13.84 -14.45
N SER A 236 3.30 -13.17 -13.32
CA SER A 236 4.25 -13.17 -12.20
C SER A 236 5.70 -12.87 -12.64
N SER A 237 6.37 -12.01 -11.94
CA SER A 237 7.83 -11.84 -12.09
C SER A 237 8.57 -12.93 -11.32
N ASN A 238 9.73 -13.39 -11.85
CA ASN A 238 10.62 -14.31 -11.16
C ASN A 238 11.59 -13.52 -10.26
N TRP A 239 11.04 -12.88 -9.21
CA TRP A 239 11.86 -12.13 -8.26
C TRP A 239 12.70 -13.04 -7.35
N THR A 240 13.75 -12.48 -6.78
CA THR A 240 14.65 -13.16 -5.84
C THR A 240 14.84 -12.36 -4.56
N TRP A 241 15.23 -13.01 -3.47
CA TRP A 241 15.59 -12.32 -2.23
C TRP A 241 16.76 -11.33 -2.41
N ALA A 242 17.67 -11.60 -3.35
CA ALA A 242 18.71 -10.66 -3.72
C ALA A 242 18.15 -9.34 -4.26
N GLN A 243 17.16 -9.40 -5.14
CA GLN A 243 16.46 -8.20 -5.65
C GLN A 243 15.67 -7.51 -4.54
N MET A 244 14.94 -8.26 -3.70
CA MET A 244 14.23 -7.70 -2.54
C MET A 244 15.18 -6.92 -1.62
N ARG A 245 16.33 -7.51 -1.29
CA ARG A 245 17.38 -6.87 -0.50
C ARG A 245 17.90 -5.60 -1.16
N GLU A 246 18.19 -5.66 -2.45
CA GLU A 246 18.69 -4.52 -3.21
C GLU A 246 17.67 -3.37 -3.21
N ASN A 247 16.40 -3.64 -3.50
CA ASN A 247 15.33 -2.66 -3.50
C ASN A 247 15.17 -2.00 -2.12
N ILE A 248 15.16 -2.79 -1.05
CA ILE A 248 15.10 -2.26 0.33
C ILE A 248 16.32 -1.36 0.61
N CYS A 249 17.53 -1.80 0.27
CA CYS A 249 18.74 -1.02 0.51
C CYS A 249 18.73 0.30 -0.26
N ILE A 250 18.37 0.28 -1.54
CA ILE A 250 18.28 1.49 -2.37
C ILE A 250 17.25 2.44 -1.80
N ASN A 251 16.03 1.96 -1.52
CA ASN A 251 14.99 2.79 -0.92
C ASN A 251 15.43 3.44 0.39
N GLN A 252 15.99 2.66 1.31
CA GLN A 252 16.44 3.17 2.60
C GLN A 252 17.55 4.22 2.47
N LEU A 253 18.52 4.01 1.58
CA LEU A 253 19.60 4.96 1.33
C LEU A 253 19.08 6.26 0.70
N VAL A 254 18.23 6.18 -0.31
CA VAL A 254 17.67 7.36 -0.97
C VAL A 254 16.73 8.12 -0.05
N THR A 255 15.84 7.41 0.64
CA THR A 255 14.84 8.03 1.52
C THR A 255 15.48 8.73 2.71
N GLN A 256 16.51 8.13 3.33
CA GLN A 256 17.14 8.75 4.53
C GLN A 256 17.84 10.08 4.24
N ASP A 257 18.30 10.29 3.02
CA ASP A 257 18.99 11.53 2.64
C ASP A 257 18.00 12.60 2.12
N ASN A 258 16.78 12.22 1.79
CA ASN A 258 15.77 13.12 1.22
C ASN A 258 14.58 13.42 2.16
N GLY A 259 14.22 12.49 3.06
CA GLY A 259 13.05 12.69 3.91
C GLY A 259 12.75 11.50 4.82
N TRP A 260 11.48 11.04 4.82
CA TRP A 260 10.99 9.98 5.70
C TRP A 260 10.21 8.94 4.91
N GLY A 261 10.45 7.65 5.17
CA GLY A 261 9.82 6.54 4.46
C GLY A 261 8.51 6.08 5.10
N ALA A 262 7.58 5.62 4.28
CA ALA A 262 6.42 4.83 4.67
C ALA A 262 6.74 3.35 4.44
N LEU A 263 6.81 2.57 5.51
CA LEU A 263 7.21 1.17 5.47
C LEU A 263 5.98 0.29 5.51
N TYR A 264 5.81 -0.63 4.56
CA TYR A 264 4.69 -1.58 4.56
C TYR A 264 5.09 -2.86 3.82
N LEU A 265 4.36 -3.95 4.03
CA LEU A 265 4.53 -5.21 3.30
C LEU A 265 3.26 -5.65 2.60
N GLU A 266 2.10 -5.20 3.08
CA GLU A 266 0.78 -5.48 2.51
C GLU A 266 -0.18 -4.33 2.77
N ASN A 267 -1.21 -4.25 1.96
CA ASN A 267 -2.32 -3.32 2.09
C ASN A 267 -3.58 -3.95 1.46
N HIS A 268 -4.65 -3.18 1.29
CA HIS A 268 -5.91 -3.64 0.69
C HIS A 268 -5.83 -3.92 -0.83
N ASP A 269 -4.72 -3.60 -1.50
CA ASP A 269 -4.48 -3.82 -2.93
C ASP A 269 -3.38 -4.87 -3.19
N GLN A 270 -2.88 -5.50 -2.13
CA GLN A 270 -1.83 -6.51 -2.17
C GLN A 270 -2.35 -7.85 -1.62
N PRO A 271 -1.85 -9.01 -2.07
CA PRO A 271 -2.08 -10.25 -1.35
C PRO A 271 -1.42 -10.19 0.02
N ARG A 272 -1.78 -11.09 0.93
CA ARG A 272 -1.14 -11.20 2.24
C ARG A 272 0.37 -11.41 2.08
N SER A 273 1.16 -10.64 2.82
CA SER A 273 2.64 -10.64 2.72
C SER A 273 3.24 -12.02 2.98
N VAL A 274 2.68 -12.77 3.90
CA VAL A 274 3.13 -14.13 4.20
C VAL A 274 3.02 -15.07 2.99
N ASN A 275 1.98 -14.93 2.16
CA ASN A 275 1.80 -15.72 0.94
C ASN A 275 2.60 -15.20 -0.25
N LYS A 276 2.93 -13.90 -0.25
CA LYS A 276 3.76 -13.29 -1.29
C LYS A 276 5.23 -13.66 -1.15
N TYR A 277 5.77 -13.57 0.08
CA TYR A 277 7.21 -13.67 0.32
C TYR A 277 7.66 -15.02 0.84
N ILE A 278 6.79 -15.82 1.43
CA ILE A 278 7.14 -17.11 2.03
C ILE A 278 6.49 -18.23 1.23
N PRO A 279 7.25 -19.28 0.83
CA PRO A 279 6.67 -20.49 0.25
C PRO A 279 5.58 -21.07 1.18
N GLU A 280 4.46 -21.52 0.62
CA GLU A 280 3.29 -21.98 1.39
C GLU A 280 3.66 -23.01 2.47
N LYS A 281 4.56 -23.97 2.14
CA LYS A 281 5.05 -25.01 3.07
C LYS A 281 5.81 -24.46 4.29
N ASP A 282 6.33 -23.23 4.19
CA ASP A 282 7.21 -22.63 5.20
C ASP A 282 6.51 -21.51 5.99
N ILE A 283 5.21 -21.27 5.72
CA ILE A 283 4.43 -20.28 6.45
C ILE A 283 4.17 -20.80 7.87
N ASN A 284 4.85 -20.22 8.84
CA ASN A 284 4.73 -20.52 10.26
C ASN A 284 5.10 -19.29 11.11
N ASP A 285 4.98 -19.39 12.43
CA ASP A 285 5.24 -18.25 13.32
C ASP A 285 6.66 -17.69 13.19
N THR A 286 7.65 -18.52 12.90
CA THR A 286 9.05 -18.08 12.74
C THR A 286 9.20 -17.22 11.48
N SER A 287 8.70 -17.70 10.34
CA SER A 287 8.78 -16.95 9.08
C SER A 287 7.93 -15.67 9.08
N LYS A 288 6.75 -15.69 9.75
CA LYS A 288 5.92 -14.50 9.96
C LYS A 288 6.63 -13.44 10.82
N LYS A 289 7.28 -13.84 11.90
CA LYS A 289 8.06 -12.94 12.77
C LYS A 289 9.29 -12.38 12.07
N MET A 290 9.91 -13.17 11.17
CA MET A 290 11.00 -12.69 10.33
C MET A 290 10.56 -11.50 9.47
N LEU A 291 9.40 -11.60 8.78
CA LEU A 291 8.84 -10.50 8.00
C LEU A 291 8.48 -9.29 8.88
N ALA A 292 7.93 -9.52 10.08
CA ALA A 292 7.64 -8.44 11.03
C ALA A 292 8.91 -7.67 11.41
N THR A 293 9.99 -8.38 11.74
CA THR A 293 11.28 -7.77 12.08
C THR A 293 11.84 -6.99 10.90
N LEU A 294 11.77 -7.56 9.68
CA LEU A 294 12.30 -6.96 8.46
C LEU A 294 11.85 -5.51 8.33
N PHE A 295 10.53 -5.25 8.27
CA PHE A 295 10.05 -3.90 8.01
C PHE A 295 9.98 -3.01 9.25
N MET A 296 9.73 -3.58 10.45
CA MET A 296 9.67 -2.80 11.69
C MET A 296 11.04 -2.21 12.11
N MET A 297 12.16 -2.80 11.68
CA MET A 297 13.50 -2.32 12.02
C MET A 297 14.10 -1.36 10.98
N LEU A 298 13.45 -1.17 9.82
CA LEU A 298 13.84 -0.17 8.83
C LEU A 298 13.60 1.27 9.34
N ARG A 299 14.24 2.25 8.70
CA ARG A 299 14.05 3.67 8.97
C ARG A 299 12.80 4.18 8.25
N GLY A 300 11.83 4.67 9.00
CA GLY A 300 10.56 5.16 8.48
C GLY A 300 9.42 4.91 9.45
N THR A 301 8.21 5.24 9.03
CA THR A 301 6.97 4.94 9.76
C THR A 301 6.40 3.61 9.27
N PRO A 302 6.31 2.57 10.13
CA PRO A 302 5.70 1.31 9.73
C PRO A 302 4.17 1.43 9.69
N PHE A 303 3.59 0.92 8.61
CA PHE A 303 2.16 0.76 8.40
C PHE A 303 1.83 -0.73 8.51
N ILE A 304 1.12 -1.09 9.55
CA ILE A 304 0.66 -2.47 9.80
C ILE A 304 -0.75 -2.58 9.25
N TYR A 305 -0.93 -3.43 8.24
CA TYR A 305 -2.26 -3.67 7.69
C TYR A 305 -3.07 -4.58 8.61
N GLN A 306 -4.38 -4.33 8.73
CA GLN A 306 -5.28 -5.12 9.58
C GLN A 306 -5.19 -6.62 9.26
N GLY A 307 -4.95 -7.44 10.30
CA GLY A 307 -4.74 -8.89 10.19
C GLY A 307 -3.31 -9.32 9.89
N GLN A 308 -2.41 -8.42 9.48
CA GLN A 308 -0.99 -8.71 9.33
C GLN A 308 -0.37 -9.12 10.67
N GLU A 309 -0.75 -8.46 11.76
CA GLU A 309 -0.31 -8.73 13.13
C GLU A 309 -0.80 -10.08 13.67
N LEU A 310 -1.82 -10.66 13.05
CA LEU A 310 -2.31 -12.01 13.34
C LEU A 310 -1.70 -13.07 12.43
N GLY A 311 -1.03 -12.65 11.36
CA GLY A 311 -0.53 -13.53 10.33
C GLY A 311 -1.63 -14.14 9.48
N MET A 312 -2.71 -13.39 9.20
CA MET A 312 -3.75 -13.79 8.24
C MET A 312 -3.12 -14.12 6.89
N THR A 313 -3.65 -15.12 6.22
CA THR A 313 -3.15 -15.64 4.94
C THR A 313 -4.14 -15.38 3.82
N ASN A 314 -3.68 -15.54 2.57
CA ASN A 314 -4.58 -15.59 1.43
C ASN A 314 -5.66 -16.65 1.63
N ILE A 315 -6.83 -16.40 1.06
CA ILE A 315 -7.90 -17.38 0.98
C ILE A 315 -7.80 -18.13 -0.37
N LYS A 316 -8.12 -19.42 -0.38
CA LYS A 316 -8.31 -20.17 -1.64
C LYS A 316 -9.77 -20.10 -2.03
N MET A 317 -10.08 -19.35 -3.07
CA MET A 317 -11.40 -19.36 -3.69
C MET A 317 -11.54 -20.60 -4.58
N GLU A 318 -12.76 -21.06 -4.79
CA GLU A 318 -13.07 -22.26 -5.57
C GLU A 318 -13.44 -21.95 -7.02
N THR A 319 -14.04 -20.78 -7.25
CA THR A 319 -14.48 -20.33 -8.57
C THR A 319 -14.16 -18.85 -8.78
N LEU A 320 -14.20 -18.39 -10.04
CA LEU A 320 -13.97 -16.99 -10.38
C LEU A 320 -15.08 -16.08 -9.82
N GLU A 321 -16.29 -16.58 -9.70
CA GLU A 321 -17.46 -15.88 -9.16
C GLU A 321 -17.36 -15.63 -7.64
N ASP A 322 -16.44 -16.29 -6.95
CA ASP A 322 -16.16 -16.04 -5.53
C ASP A 322 -15.42 -14.72 -5.29
N TYR A 323 -14.82 -14.16 -6.34
CA TYR A 323 -14.13 -12.88 -6.30
C TYR A 323 -15.07 -11.72 -6.65
N ASP A 324 -14.97 -10.63 -5.89
CA ASP A 324 -15.67 -9.36 -6.17
C ASP A 324 -14.74 -8.33 -6.84
N ASP A 325 -13.44 -8.54 -6.74
CA ASP A 325 -12.44 -7.65 -7.30
C ASP A 325 -12.42 -7.66 -8.84
N ILE A 326 -12.82 -6.54 -9.45
CA ILE A 326 -12.86 -6.38 -10.91
C ILE A 326 -11.49 -6.57 -11.58
N ALA A 327 -10.39 -6.17 -10.92
CA ALA A 327 -9.05 -6.39 -11.45
C ALA A 327 -8.73 -7.90 -11.54
N THR A 328 -9.25 -8.70 -10.62
CA THR A 328 -9.13 -10.16 -10.66
C THR A 328 -9.80 -10.76 -11.89
N HIS A 329 -11.01 -10.30 -12.22
CA HIS A 329 -11.72 -10.72 -13.41
C HIS A 329 -11.01 -10.30 -14.70
N ASP A 330 -10.53 -9.03 -14.77
CA ASP A 330 -9.74 -8.55 -15.92
C ASP A 330 -8.49 -9.41 -16.14
N GLN A 331 -7.70 -9.59 -15.10
CA GLN A 331 -6.44 -10.33 -15.19
C GLN A 331 -6.66 -11.81 -15.57
N TYR A 332 -7.74 -12.42 -15.09
CA TYR A 332 -8.13 -13.78 -15.53
C TYR A 332 -8.44 -13.80 -17.03
N HIS A 333 -9.28 -12.90 -17.51
CA HIS A 333 -9.64 -12.84 -18.93
C HIS A 333 -8.44 -12.56 -19.83
N ARG A 334 -7.58 -11.65 -19.41
CA ARG A 334 -6.33 -11.34 -20.14
C ARG A 334 -5.36 -12.52 -20.15
N ALA A 335 -5.30 -13.30 -19.09
CA ALA A 335 -4.50 -14.53 -19.05
C ALA A 335 -5.02 -15.54 -20.10
N ILE A 336 -6.34 -15.73 -20.20
CA ILE A 336 -6.95 -16.60 -21.22
C ILE A 336 -6.63 -16.09 -22.62
N LEU A 337 -6.75 -14.78 -22.89
CA LEU A 337 -6.38 -14.19 -24.17
C LEU A 337 -4.91 -14.37 -24.51
N ALA A 338 -4.04 -14.35 -23.52
CA ALA A 338 -2.60 -14.60 -23.66
C ALA A 338 -2.25 -16.10 -23.82
N GLY A 339 -3.25 -16.99 -23.85
CA GLY A 339 -3.07 -18.43 -24.12
C GLY A 339 -2.85 -19.30 -22.87
N PHE A 340 -3.05 -18.77 -21.67
CA PHE A 340 -3.05 -19.56 -20.43
C PHE A 340 -4.27 -20.48 -20.40
N THR A 341 -4.10 -21.67 -19.84
CA THR A 341 -5.25 -22.54 -19.54
C THR A 341 -6.11 -21.94 -18.41
N ASP A 342 -7.36 -22.38 -18.31
CA ASP A 342 -8.27 -22.00 -17.23
C ASP A 342 -7.64 -22.22 -15.83
N GLU A 343 -7.00 -23.37 -15.62
CA GLU A 343 -6.33 -23.73 -14.38
C GLU A 343 -5.15 -22.81 -14.05
N GLU A 344 -4.32 -22.46 -15.04
CA GLU A 344 -3.20 -21.54 -14.88
C GLU A 344 -3.67 -20.12 -14.58
N ALA A 345 -4.67 -19.63 -15.31
CA ALA A 345 -5.28 -18.33 -15.10
C ALA A 345 -5.91 -18.23 -13.69
N PHE A 346 -6.67 -19.24 -13.29
CA PHE A 346 -7.30 -19.30 -11.98
C PHE A 346 -6.27 -19.40 -10.84
N SER A 347 -5.20 -20.19 -11.02
CA SER A 347 -4.09 -20.25 -10.07
C SER A 347 -3.40 -18.90 -9.88
N ALA A 348 -3.21 -18.15 -10.97
CA ALA A 348 -2.62 -16.82 -10.92
C ALA A 348 -3.48 -15.82 -10.12
N VAL A 349 -4.80 -15.80 -10.34
CA VAL A 349 -5.71 -14.91 -9.60
C VAL A 349 -5.85 -15.32 -8.14
N ASN A 350 -5.89 -16.59 -7.81
CA ASN A 350 -5.84 -17.07 -6.41
C ASN A 350 -4.60 -16.55 -5.67
N ARG A 351 -3.46 -16.50 -6.34
CA ARG A 351 -2.21 -16.03 -5.75
C ARG A 351 -2.23 -14.52 -5.48
N ARG A 352 -2.76 -13.71 -6.41
CA ARG A 352 -2.50 -12.26 -6.44
C ARG A 352 -3.73 -11.37 -6.24
N SER A 353 -4.96 -11.92 -6.30
CA SER A 353 -6.18 -11.14 -6.09
C SER A 353 -6.12 -10.26 -4.85
N ARG A 354 -6.61 -9.02 -4.98
CA ARG A 354 -6.75 -8.06 -3.88
C ARG A 354 -7.74 -8.54 -2.82
N ASP A 355 -8.71 -9.36 -3.17
CA ASP A 355 -9.69 -9.92 -2.24
C ASP A 355 -9.06 -10.81 -1.17
N ASN A 356 -7.83 -11.32 -1.40
CA ASN A 356 -7.06 -12.03 -0.39
C ASN A 356 -6.85 -11.21 0.91
N SER A 357 -6.64 -9.90 0.79
CA SER A 357 -6.45 -9.01 1.94
C SER A 357 -7.74 -8.32 2.40
N ARG A 358 -8.85 -8.50 1.67
CA ARG A 358 -10.17 -7.91 1.97
C ARG A 358 -11.13 -8.87 2.66
N THR A 359 -10.70 -10.11 2.92
CA THR A 359 -11.49 -11.08 3.70
C THR A 359 -11.79 -10.53 5.10
N PRO A 360 -12.92 -10.93 5.71
CA PRO A 360 -13.28 -10.49 7.05
C PRO A 360 -12.16 -10.68 8.07
N MET A 361 -11.96 -9.67 8.94
CA MET A 361 -11.00 -9.75 10.04
C MET A 361 -11.33 -10.90 10.97
N GLN A 362 -10.33 -11.68 11.36
CA GLN A 362 -10.48 -12.87 12.18
C GLN A 362 -10.35 -12.52 13.67
N TRP A 363 -11.48 -12.20 14.32
CA TRP A 363 -11.51 -11.78 15.72
C TRP A 363 -11.45 -12.97 16.68
N ASP A 364 -12.22 -14.02 16.41
CA ASP A 364 -12.30 -15.22 17.23
C ASP A 364 -12.72 -16.46 16.40
N ASP A 365 -12.94 -17.59 17.05
CA ASP A 365 -13.34 -18.85 16.42
C ASP A 365 -14.89 -19.05 16.33
N SER A 366 -15.68 -17.99 16.56
CA SER A 366 -17.12 -18.02 16.41
C SER A 366 -17.56 -17.84 14.94
N LYS A 367 -18.86 -17.95 14.67
CA LYS A 367 -19.43 -17.78 13.34
C LYS A 367 -18.91 -16.50 12.67
N ASN A 368 -18.56 -16.59 11.39
CA ASN A 368 -17.97 -15.51 10.59
C ASN A 368 -16.70 -14.92 11.23
N ALA A 369 -15.92 -15.73 11.95
CA ALA A 369 -14.71 -15.27 12.65
C ALA A 369 -14.94 -14.14 13.67
N GLY A 370 -16.14 -14.07 14.25
CA GLY A 370 -16.53 -12.97 15.15
C GLY A 370 -16.70 -11.61 14.46
N PHE A 371 -16.56 -11.56 13.12
CA PHE A 371 -16.63 -10.32 12.35
C PHE A 371 -18.05 -9.78 12.20
N SER A 372 -19.02 -10.65 11.95
CA SER A 372 -20.40 -10.26 11.69
C SER A 372 -21.40 -11.30 12.16
N LEU A 373 -22.57 -10.83 12.65
CA LEU A 373 -23.73 -11.64 12.97
C LEU A 373 -24.59 -11.97 11.74
N ALA A 374 -24.30 -11.39 10.59
CA ALA A 374 -25.03 -11.62 9.34
C ALA A 374 -24.97 -13.10 8.92
N GLU A 375 -25.93 -13.51 8.10
CA GLU A 375 -25.95 -14.88 7.56
C GLU A 375 -24.78 -15.11 6.61
N LYS A 376 -24.46 -14.10 5.78
CA LYS A 376 -23.34 -14.07 4.85
C LYS A 376 -22.54 -12.79 5.04
N THR A 377 -21.22 -12.90 4.89
CA THR A 377 -20.29 -11.78 4.78
C THR A 377 -20.15 -11.35 3.32
N TRP A 378 -19.63 -10.15 3.08
CA TRP A 378 -19.33 -9.67 1.72
C TRP A 378 -18.42 -10.67 0.99
N LEU A 379 -17.20 -10.88 1.43
CA LEU A 379 -16.31 -11.94 0.95
C LEU A 379 -16.38 -13.16 1.89
N LYS A 380 -15.99 -14.32 1.39
CA LYS A 380 -15.88 -15.53 2.21
C LYS A 380 -14.90 -15.32 3.36
N VAL A 381 -15.24 -15.84 4.54
CA VAL A 381 -14.31 -15.92 5.67
C VAL A 381 -13.27 -16.98 5.37
N ASN A 382 -11.99 -16.66 5.57
CA ASN A 382 -10.93 -17.65 5.42
C ASN A 382 -11.13 -18.78 6.44
N PRO A 383 -11.25 -20.04 6.00
CA PRO A 383 -11.58 -21.16 6.90
C PRO A 383 -10.56 -21.40 8.02
N ASN A 384 -9.35 -20.83 7.89
CA ASN A 384 -8.33 -20.95 8.93
C ASN A 384 -8.57 -20.02 10.15
N TYR A 385 -9.68 -19.28 10.19
CA TYR A 385 -10.03 -18.39 11.31
C TYR A 385 -10.12 -19.13 12.65
N THR A 386 -10.40 -20.44 12.63
CA THR A 386 -10.40 -21.27 13.83
C THR A 386 -9.01 -21.43 14.45
N GLU A 387 -7.95 -21.22 13.67
CA GLU A 387 -6.55 -21.31 14.13
C GLU A 387 -5.87 -19.95 14.23
N ILE A 388 -6.12 -19.06 13.27
CA ILE A 388 -5.53 -17.72 13.20
C ILE A 388 -6.61 -16.71 13.56
N ASN A 389 -6.59 -16.16 14.77
CA ASN A 389 -7.52 -15.12 15.19
C ASN A 389 -7.01 -14.32 16.39
N ALA A 390 -7.54 -13.11 16.57
CA ALA A 390 -7.10 -12.19 17.62
C ALA A 390 -7.30 -12.77 19.04
N GLY A 391 -8.36 -13.54 19.27
CA GLY A 391 -8.66 -14.17 20.57
C GLY A 391 -7.57 -15.16 20.98
N LYS A 392 -7.10 -16.01 20.07
CA LYS A 392 -6.01 -16.95 20.32
C LYS A 392 -4.66 -16.25 20.45
N GLU A 393 -4.36 -15.35 19.54
CA GLU A 393 -3.11 -14.60 19.52
C GLU A 393 -2.90 -13.76 20.79
N LYS A 394 -3.94 -13.08 21.27
CA LYS A 394 -3.89 -12.22 22.46
C LYS A 394 -3.42 -12.95 23.71
N ASN A 395 -3.81 -14.21 23.86
CA ASN A 395 -3.57 -15.01 25.06
C ASN A 395 -2.26 -15.85 25.00
N ASN A 396 -1.58 -15.87 23.86
CA ASN A 396 -0.31 -16.57 23.69
C ASN A 396 0.88 -15.59 23.75
N PRO A 397 1.70 -15.59 24.81
CA PRO A 397 2.84 -14.67 24.92
C PRO A 397 3.87 -14.79 23.78
N LEU A 398 3.91 -15.95 23.11
CA LEU A 398 4.82 -16.23 22.00
C LEU A 398 4.18 -15.99 20.64
N SER A 399 2.95 -15.48 20.59
CA SER A 399 2.22 -15.23 19.35
C SER A 399 2.87 -14.12 18.48
N LEU A 400 2.46 -14.09 17.21
CA LEU A 400 2.87 -13.03 16.30
C LEU A 400 2.34 -11.66 16.76
N LEU A 401 1.09 -11.57 17.24
CA LEU A 401 0.52 -10.33 17.79
C LEU A 401 1.35 -9.76 18.94
N ASN A 402 1.76 -10.62 19.89
CA ASN A 402 2.57 -10.18 21.01
C ASN A 402 4.01 -9.85 20.58
N TYR A 403 4.53 -10.47 19.53
CA TYR A 403 5.79 -10.11 18.92
C TYR A 403 5.73 -8.72 18.25
N TYR A 404 4.66 -8.39 17.53
CA TYR A 404 4.43 -7.03 17.01
C TYR A 404 4.36 -5.98 18.12
N LYS A 405 3.69 -6.29 19.25
CA LYS A 405 3.68 -5.37 20.41
C LYS A 405 5.09 -5.10 20.94
N GLN A 406 5.94 -6.12 21.04
CA GLN A 406 7.34 -5.94 21.47
C GLN A 406 8.12 -5.06 20.47
N LEU A 407 7.95 -5.27 19.15
CA LEU A 407 8.58 -4.43 18.13
C LEU A 407 8.09 -2.98 18.20
N ILE A 408 6.82 -2.74 18.47
CA ILE A 408 6.25 -1.40 18.66
C ILE A 408 6.82 -0.76 19.93
N GLU A 409 6.91 -1.50 21.03
CA GLU A 409 7.49 -1.01 22.28
C GLU A 409 8.95 -0.61 22.12
N LEU A 410 9.74 -1.41 21.39
CA LEU A 410 11.13 -1.08 21.05
C LEU A 410 11.24 0.26 20.32
N ARG A 411 10.28 0.60 19.46
CA ARG A 411 10.26 1.88 18.73
C ARG A 411 9.71 3.05 19.56
N LYS A 412 8.91 2.80 20.61
CA LYS A 412 8.21 3.86 21.37
C LYS A 412 8.85 4.17 22.70
N ASP A 413 9.24 3.15 23.46
CA ASP A 413 9.57 3.30 24.88
C ASP A 413 10.85 2.60 25.33
N SER A 414 11.62 1.99 24.43
CA SER A 414 12.87 1.34 24.79
C SER A 414 14.06 2.29 24.81
N ILE A 415 15.16 1.86 25.42
CA ILE A 415 16.47 2.52 25.33
C ILE A 415 17.02 2.55 23.90
N TYR A 416 16.49 1.71 23.01
CA TYR A 416 16.89 1.57 21.61
C TYR A 416 16.06 2.43 20.65
N LYS A 417 14.98 3.07 21.14
CA LYS A 417 14.00 3.77 20.29
C LYS A 417 14.63 4.80 19.36
N ASP A 418 15.52 5.64 19.86
CA ASP A 418 16.10 6.72 19.06
C ASP A 418 16.97 6.18 17.91
N VAL A 419 17.73 5.10 18.17
CA VAL A 419 18.54 4.45 17.14
C VAL A 419 17.64 3.73 16.13
N ILE A 420 16.60 3.02 16.59
CA ILE A 420 15.66 2.31 15.71
C ILE A 420 14.90 3.31 14.84
N VAL A 421 14.44 4.43 15.40
CA VAL A 421 13.63 5.40 14.68
C VAL A 421 14.50 6.31 13.82
N TYR A 422 15.50 6.99 14.40
CA TYR A 422 16.24 8.07 13.75
C TYR A 422 17.64 7.68 13.23
N GLY A 423 18.20 6.55 13.69
CA GLY A 423 19.53 6.11 13.26
C GLY A 423 19.61 5.96 11.73
N ARG A 424 20.77 6.26 11.18
CA ARG A 424 21.03 6.05 9.75
C ARG A 424 21.01 4.56 9.44
N PHE A 425 20.45 4.21 8.31
CA PHE A 425 20.53 2.87 7.74
C PHE A 425 21.86 2.71 7.02
N VAL A 426 22.61 1.69 7.36
CA VAL A 426 23.90 1.35 6.74
C VAL A 426 23.88 -0.13 6.37
N PRO A 427 23.81 -0.48 5.07
CA PRO A 427 23.85 -1.88 4.66
C PRO A 427 25.24 -2.46 4.94
N VAL A 428 25.29 -3.65 5.55
CA VAL A 428 26.53 -4.41 5.71
C VAL A 428 26.76 -5.20 4.43
N LYS A 429 27.99 -5.12 3.90
CA LYS A 429 28.35 -5.85 2.69
C LYS A 429 28.46 -7.34 2.99
N GLU A 430 27.47 -8.09 2.55
CA GLU A 430 27.40 -9.54 2.70
C GLU A 430 27.30 -10.19 1.31
N ALA A 431 28.17 -11.17 1.05
CA ALA A 431 28.20 -11.91 -0.23
C ALA A 431 27.02 -12.87 -0.35
N ASN A 432 26.52 -13.36 0.79
CA ASN A 432 25.38 -14.26 0.82
C ASN A 432 24.08 -13.49 0.50
N THR A 433 23.49 -13.78 -0.65
CA THR A 433 22.28 -13.10 -1.14
C THR A 433 20.99 -13.56 -0.48
N ASN A 434 21.03 -14.64 0.32
CA ASN A 434 19.90 -15.19 1.05
C ASN A 434 19.64 -14.48 2.38
N VAL A 435 20.49 -13.50 2.72
CA VAL A 435 20.37 -12.73 3.95
C VAL A 435 20.42 -11.25 3.68
N ILE A 436 19.80 -10.46 4.57
CA ILE A 436 20.05 -9.03 4.68
C ILE A 436 20.64 -8.72 6.04
N ILE A 437 21.75 -7.96 6.04
CA ILE A 437 22.38 -7.46 7.26
C ILE A 437 22.55 -5.95 7.11
N TYR A 438 22.09 -5.21 8.11
CA TYR A 438 22.26 -3.77 8.13
C TYR A 438 22.40 -3.24 9.55
N GLU A 439 23.01 -2.07 9.67
CA GLU A 439 23.13 -1.34 10.91
C GLU A 439 22.15 -0.16 10.94
N ARG A 440 21.73 0.20 12.15
CA ARG A 440 21.13 1.49 12.46
C ARG A 440 22.10 2.23 13.38
N ILE A 441 22.54 3.40 12.94
CA ILE A 441 23.61 4.14 13.63
C ILE A 441 23.12 5.53 14.01
N LEU A 442 23.24 5.86 15.30
CA LEU A 442 22.98 7.20 15.84
C LEU A 442 24.09 7.54 16.84
N ASP A 443 24.96 8.47 16.46
CA ASP A 443 26.16 8.80 17.20
C ASP A 443 27.06 7.57 17.43
N HIS A 444 27.33 7.22 18.71
CA HIS A 444 28.10 6.03 19.09
C HIS A 444 27.26 4.78 19.29
N LYS A 445 25.91 4.91 19.24
CA LYS A 445 24.96 3.81 19.43
C LYS A 445 24.69 3.12 18.13
N ARG A 446 24.76 1.80 18.12
CA ARG A 446 24.55 0.97 16.93
C ARG A 446 23.65 -0.20 17.26
N ILE A 447 22.78 -0.51 16.32
CA ILE A 447 21.96 -1.73 16.28
C ILE A 447 22.26 -2.43 14.98
N LEU A 448 22.50 -3.73 15.04
CA LEU A 448 22.64 -4.60 13.89
C LEU A 448 21.40 -5.46 13.74
N VAL A 449 20.88 -5.56 12.53
CA VAL A 449 19.76 -6.42 12.16
C VAL A 449 20.25 -7.45 11.17
N GLY A 450 20.09 -8.73 11.49
CA GLY A 450 20.42 -9.84 10.61
C GLY A 450 19.18 -10.68 10.34
N ILE A 451 18.91 -10.99 9.06
CA ILE A 451 17.72 -11.74 8.62
C ILE A 451 18.11 -12.78 7.58
N ASN A 452 17.72 -14.00 7.82
CA ASN A 452 17.78 -15.10 6.87
C ASN A 452 16.40 -15.29 6.21
N PHE A 453 16.35 -15.20 4.88
CA PHE A 453 15.11 -15.29 4.10
C PHE A 453 14.73 -16.72 3.71
N THR A 454 15.53 -17.72 4.06
CA THR A 454 15.42 -19.08 3.50
C THR A 454 15.14 -20.14 4.57
N ASP A 455 14.68 -21.29 4.11
CA ASP A 455 14.48 -22.51 4.90
C ASP A 455 15.78 -23.25 5.22
N GLU A 456 16.93 -22.68 4.82
CA GLU A 456 18.26 -23.22 5.09
C GLU A 456 19.04 -22.36 6.08
N LYS A 457 19.94 -23.00 6.81
CA LYS A 457 20.89 -22.32 7.69
C LYS A 457 21.90 -21.52 6.89
N GLN A 458 22.10 -20.25 7.21
CA GLN A 458 23.00 -19.35 6.48
C GLN A 458 24.16 -18.89 7.34
N ALA A 459 25.39 -19.06 6.83
CA ALA A 459 26.58 -18.51 7.46
C ALA A 459 26.69 -17.00 7.14
N VAL A 460 26.98 -16.18 8.15
CA VAL A 460 27.15 -14.74 8.03
C VAL A 460 28.35 -14.27 8.85
N SER A 461 28.98 -13.17 8.42
CA SER A 461 30.04 -12.53 9.19
C SER A 461 29.46 -11.35 9.96
N LEU A 462 29.49 -11.42 11.29
CA LEU A 462 28.96 -10.38 12.17
C LEU A 462 30.07 -9.83 13.07
N ASP A 463 30.03 -8.53 13.30
CA ASP A 463 30.98 -7.87 14.18
C ASP A 463 30.72 -8.28 15.65
N PRO A 464 31.72 -8.85 16.38
CA PRO A 464 31.57 -9.28 17.75
C PRO A 464 31.22 -8.16 18.75
N ASP A 465 31.40 -6.90 18.38
CA ASP A 465 31.01 -5.74 19.20
C ASP A 465 29.49 -5.69 19.45
N TYR A 466 28.68 -6.34 18.58
CA TYR A 466 27.23 -6.50 18.77
C TYR A 466 26.89 -7.66 19.68
N ASN A 467 27.15 -7.49 20.97
CA ASN A 467 27.04 -8.54 21.97
C ASN A 467 25.79 -8.46 22.87
N LYS A 468 24.88 -7.52 22.63
CA LYS A 468 23.64 -7.35 23.39
C LYS A 468 22.45 -7.77 22.52
N PHE A 469 21.76 -8.79 22.95
CA PHE A 469 20.52 -9.25 22.33
C PHE A 469 19.39 -8.26 22.63
N VAL A 470 18.70 -7.80 21.58
CA VAL A 470 17.56 -6.89 21.68
C VAL A 470 16.25 -7.63 21.48
N ILE A 471 16.09 -8.30 20.34
CA ILE A 471 14.93 -9.12 20.00
C ILE A 471 15.28 -10.11 18.87
N GLY A 472 14.57 -11.21 18.80
CA GLY A 472 14.66 -12.20 17.72
C GLY A 472 13.48 -13.16 17.74
N ASN A 473 13.29 -13.89 16.66
CA ASN A 473 12.19 -14.84 16.51
C ASN A 473 12.55 -16.27 16.97
N TYR A 474 13.79 -16.49 17.39
CA TYR A 474 14.24 -17.72 18.05
C TYR A 474 14.47 -17.48 19.54
N THR A 475 14.10 -18.45 20.38
CA THR A 475 14.21 -18.36 21.86
C THR A 475 15.65 -18.46 22.37
N GLN A 476 16.58 -18.91 21.56
CA GLN A 476 18.00 -18.98 21.84
C GLN A 476 18.77 -18.30 20.70
N SER A 477 18.77 -16.97 20.70
CA SER A 477 19.74 -16.26 19.88
C SER A 477 21.09 -16.37 20.56
N ASN A 478 21.99 -17.14 19.95
CA ASN A 478 23.36 -17.22 20.43
C ASN A 478 23.97 -15.82 20.36
N ILE A 479 24.46 -15.33 21.49
CA ILE A 479 25.29 -14.12 21.50
C ILE A 479 26.45 -14.37 20.55
N ILE A 480 26.76 -13.42 19.70
CA ILE A 480 27.88 -13.51 18.77
C ILE A 480 29.15 -13.67 19.58
N THR A 481 29.74 -14.83 19.54
CA THR A 481 31.03 -15.11 20.20
C THR A 481 32.16 -15.39 19.20
N GLU A 482 31.81 -15.57 17.93
CA GLU A 482 32.72 -15.90 16.86
C GLU A 482 32.46 -15.01 15.64
N GLU A 483 33.46 -14.79 14.81
CA GLU A 483 33.42 -13.96 13.61
C GLU A 483 32.43 -14.52 12.56
N ILE A 484 32.26 -15.85 12.54
CA ILE A 484 31.25 -16.51 11.70
C ILE A 484 30.08 -16.95 12.56
N HIS A 485 28.93 -16.39 12.27
CA HIS A 485 27.65 -16.74 12.90
C HIS A 485 26.74 -17.50 11.93
N TYR A 486 25.83 -18.28 12.47
CA TYR A 486 24.87 -19.03 11.65
C TYR A 486 23.44 -18.63 12.00
N LEU A 487 22.79 -17.96 11.06
CA LEU A 487 21.34 -17.70 11.16
C LEU A 487 20.56 -18.97 10.81
N GLN A 488 19.63 -19.37 11.67
CA GLN A 488 18.74 -20.52 11.46
C GLN A 488 17.74 -20.22 10.31
N PRO A 489 16.99 -21.20 9.79
CA PRO A 489 15.94 -20.97 8.81
C PRO A 489 14.97 -19.87 9.24
N TYR A 490 14.76 -18.87 8.39
CA TYR A 490 13.89 -17.70 8.67
C TYR A 490 14.22 -16.96 9.97
N GLU A 491 15.46 -17.06 10.45
CA GLU A 491 15.86 -16.31 11.66
C GLU A 491 15.96 -14.82 11.37
N SER A 492 15.42 -14.05 12.31
CA SER A 492 15.69 -12.61 12.45
C SER A 492 16.27 -12.33 13.83
N VAL A 493 17.36 -11.58 13.88
CA VAL A 493 18.04 -11.18 15.11
C VAL A 493 18.37 -9.69 15.09
N VAL A 494 18.13 -9.05 16.22
CA VAL A 494 18.48 -7.64 16.44
C VAL A 494 19.43 -7.59 17.63
N LEU A 495 20.60 -7.01 17.40
CA LEU A 495 21.68 -6.91 18.37
C LEU A 495 22.09 -5.46 18.54
N ALA A 496 22.66 -5.11 19.70
CA ALA A 496 23.20 -3.79 19.96
C ALA A 496 24.66 -3.87 20.47
N ASN A 497 25.39 -2.79 20.27
CA ASN A 497 26.74 -2.63 20.81
C ASN A 497 26.79 -1.90 22.17
N TYR A 498 25.63 -1.60 22.74
CA TYR A 498 25.53 -0.87 24.03
C TYR A 498 24.39 -1.44 24.88
N GLU A 499 24.56 -1.30 26.19
CA GLU A 499 23.49 -1.47 27.17
C GLU A 499 22.97 -0.08 27.54
N GLY A 500 21.66 0.03 27.73
CA GLY A 500 21.13 1.25 28.32
C GLY A 500 21.54 1.34 29.80
N GLU A 501 21.81 2.54 30.25
CA GLU A 501 21.83 2.76 31.67
C GLU A 501 20.45 2.40 32.24
N LEU A 502 20.40 1.43 33.15
CA LEU A 502 19.23 1.15 33.96
C LEU A 502 18.87 2.45 34.71
N LYS A 503 17.80 3.12 34.29
CA LYS A 503 17.22 4.24 35.03
C LYS A 503 16.47 3.73 36.25
#